data_51a0b8e621bc93596d0c0cb8631aa139
#
_entry.id   51a0b8e621bc93596d0c0cb8631aa139
#
_cell.length_a   1.000
_cell.length_b   1.000
_cell.length_c   1.000
_cell.angle_alpha   90.00
_cell.angle_beta   90.00
_cell.angle_gamma   90.00
#
_symmetry.space_group_name_H-M   'P 1'
#
loop_
_entity.id
_entity.type
_entity.pdbx_description
1 polymer ?
#
loop_
_entity_poly.entity_id
_entity_poly.type
_entity_poly.pdbx_seq_one_letter_code
_entity_poly.pdbx_strand_id
1 'polypeptide(L)'
;MIVISANQLTKLYGVDEILTDVSFHINAGDRVGIVGANGAGKSTLLNILSGELPCDSGNYFISGDLKIGYFHQNDLFTSEKTVYEEMLSIFGHLIQMEKDLTEISEKIAELSSLPENPERAEEVRRLLSEYDRLSESFRLQNGYGYKSEISGVLNSMAFPPSFFYKKTNSLSGGERTRLALAALLLKKPDILLLDEPTNHLDIGTLKWLEQYLRAYQGTVV
;
A
#
# COMPACT_ATOMS: atom_id res chain seq x y z
N MET A 1 -8.43 -7.88 -18.99
CA MET A 1 -8.33 -9.09 -18.15
C MET A 1 -9.20 -8.86 -16.91
N ILE A 2 -10.11 -9.79 -16.60
CA ILE A 2 -10.95 -9.69 -15.39
C ILE A 2 -10.09 -9.95 -14.17
N VAL A 3 -10.13 -9.05 -13.18
CA VAL A 3 -9.41 -9.16 -11.91
C VAL A 3 -10.32 -9.46 -10.73
N ILE A 4 -11.58 -9.03 -10.79
CA ILE A 4 -12.64 -9.39 -9.84
C ILE A 4 -13.87 -9.84 -10.61
N SER A 5 -14.50 -10.91 -10.17
CA SER A 5 -15.78 -11.38 -10.69
C SER A 5 -16.65 -11.85 -9.53
N ALA A 6 -17.89 -11.45 -9.50
CA ALA A 6 -18.91 -11.91 -8.57
C ALA A 6 -20.10 -12.47 -9.34
N ASN A 7 -20.66 -13.56 -8.85
CA ASN A 7 -21.82 -14.20 -9.45
C ASN A 7 -22.82 -14.59 -8.37
N GLN A 8 -24.00 -13.99 -8.42
CA GLN A 8 -25.13 -14.23 -7.52
C GLN A 8 -24.77 -14.14 -6.04
N LEU A 9 -23.90 -13.15 -5.67
CA LEU A 9 -23.50 -12.93 -4.28
C LEU A 9 -24.71 -12.52 -3.44
N THR A 10 -24.91 -13.24 -2.35
CA THR A 10 -25.95 -12.93 -1.35
C THR A 10 -25.31 -12.87 0.04
N LYS A 11 -25.73 -11.90 0.85
CA LYS A 11 -25.31 -11.73 2.24
C LYS A 11 -26.50 -11.38 3.12
N LEU A 12 -26.64 -12.15 4.19
CA LEU A 12 -27.69 -12.02 5.19
C LEU A 12 -27.08 -11.61 6.54
N TYR A 13 -27.77 -10.77 7.27
CA TYR A 13 -27.54 -10.55 8.71
C TYR A 13 -28.82 -10.92 9.48
N GLY A 14 -28.84 -12.14 10.01
CA GLY A 14 -30.03 -12.72 10.58
C GLY A 14 -31.12 -12.95 9.53
N VAL A 15 -32.20 -12.17 9.56
CA VAL A 15 -33.29 -12.24 8.58
C VAL A 15 -33.20 -11.14 7.50
N ASP A 16 -32.30 -10.20 7.65
CA ASP A 16 -32.17 -9.07 6.75
C ASP A 16 -31.23 -9.40 5.59
N GLU A 17 -31.75 -9.33 4.36
CA GLU A 17 -30.96 -9.47 3.13
C GLU A 17 -30.26 -8.15 2.81
N ILE A 18 -28.95 -8.12 2.95
CA ILE A 18 -28.14 -6.92 2.67
C ILE A 18 -27.65 -6.89 1.22
N LEU A 19 -27.26 -8.04 0.71
CA LEU A 19 -26.92 -8.23 -0.72
C LEU A 19 -27.74 -9.37 -1.24
N THR A 20 -28.39 -9.17 -2.38
CA THR A 20 -29.24 -10.18 -3.01
C THR A 20 -28.86 -10.33 -4.48
N ASP A 21 -28.35 -11.50 -4.85
CA ASP A 21 -28.08 -11.92 -6.24
C ASP A 21 -27.17 -10.95 -7.02
N VAL A 22 -26.16 -10.39 -6.35
CA VAL A 22 -25.25 -9.38 -6.92
C VAL A 22 -24.25 -10.06 -7.87
N SER A 23 -24.25 -9.65 -9.14
CA SER A 23 -23.35 -10.18 -10.17
C SER A 23 -22.67 -9.04 -10.94
N PHE A 24 -21.34 -9.10 -11.07
CA PHE A 24 -20.54 -8.12 -11.82
C PHE A 24 -19.16 -8.67 -12.16
N HIS A 25 -18.43 -7.95 -12.99
CA HIS A 25 -16.99 -8.16 -13.23
C HIS A 25 -16.26 -6.83 -13.33
N ILE A 26 -15.00 -6.82 -12.89
CA ILE A 26 -14.10 -5.67 -12.92
C ILE A 26 -12.82 -6.10 -13.64
N ASN A 27 -12.35 -5.28 -14.57
CA ASN A 27 -11.13 -5.54 -15.31
C ASN A 27 -9.93 -4.83 -14.67
N ALA A 28 -8.74 -5.31 -15.01
CA ALA A 28 -7.49 -4.65 -14.61
C ALA A 28 -7.48 -3.19 -15.09
N GLY A 29 -7.18 -2.28 -14.16
CA GLY A 29 -7.12 -0.85 -14.43
C GLY A 29 -8.46 -0.12 -14.43
N ASP A 30 -9.59 -0.80 -14.16
CA ASP A 30 -10.89 -0.15 -14.04
C ASP A 30 -10.96 0.79 -12.82
N ARG A 31 -11.82 1.80 -12.93
CA ARG A 31 -12.22 2.72 -11.85
C ARG A 31 -13.72 2.53 -11.65
N VAL A 32 -14.10 1.87 -10.57
CA VAL A 32 -15.49 1.48 -10.32
C VAL A 32 -16.03 2.24 -9.10
N GLY A 33 -17.15 2.91 -9.25
CA GLY A 33 -17.88 3.54 -8.16
C GLY A 33 -19.08 2.71 -7.73
N ILE A 34 -19.14 2.30 -6.45
CA ILE A 34 -20.31 1.66 -5.86
C ILE A 34 -21.22 2.75 -5.28
N VAL A 35 -22.43 2.87 -5.81
CA VAL A 35 -23.39 3.91 -5.42
C VAL A 35 -24.63 3.28 -4.79
N GLY A 36 -25.09 3.85 -3.69
CA GLY A 36 -26.29 3.39 -3.00
C GLY A 36 -26.56 4.18 -1.71
N ALA A 37 -27.76 4.07 -1.17
CA ALA A 37 -28.11 4.68 0.11
C ALA A 37 -27.23 4.15 1.27
N ASN A 38 -27.23 4.87 2.40
CA ASN A 38 -26.60 4.35 3.61
C ASN A 38 -27.31 3.07 4.06
N GLY A 39 -26.53 2.04 4.41
CA GLY A 39 -27.06 0.72 4.74
C GLY A 39 -27.35 -0.21 3.53
N ALA A 40 -27.14 0.25 2.29
CA ALA A 40 -27.38 -0.56 1.08
C ALA A 40 -26.35 -1.69 0.85
N GLY A 41 -25.45 -1.97 1.79
CA GLY A 41 -24.50 -3.07 1.67
C GLY A 41 -23.18 -2.73 0.97
N LYS A 42 -22.85 -1.44 0.71
CA LYS A 42 -21.58 -1.03 0.06
C LYS A 42 -20.35 -1.57 0.79
N SER A 43 -20.23 -1.25 2.08
CA SER A 43 -19.12 -1.76 2.93
C SER A 43 -19.15 -3.27 3.07
N THR A 44 -20.33 -3.89 3.12
CA THR A 44 -20.47 -5.36 3.15
C THR A 44 -19.90 -5.99 1.90
N LEU A 45 -20.18 -5.42 0.72
CA LEU A 45 -19.59 -5.89 -0.53
C LEU A 45 -18.07 -5.75 -0.55
N LEU A 46 -17.54 -4.59 -0.13
CA LEU A 46 -16.09 -4.38 -0.04
C LEU A 46 -15.42 -5.36 0.95
N ASN A 47 -16.04 -5.64 2.10
CA ASN A 47 -15.55 -6.63 3.07
C ASN A 47 -15.55 -8.07 2.49
N ILE A 48 -16.52 -8.41 1.64
CA ILE A 48 -16.50 -9.71 0.96
C ILE A 48 -15.36 -9.75 -0.05
N LEU A 49 -15.18 -8.70 -0.85
CA LEU A 49 -14.11 -8.63 -1.84
C LEU A 49 -12.71 -8.58 -1.23
N SER A 50 -12.55 -8.00 -0.02
CA SER A 50 -11.28 -8.05 0.70
C SER A 50 -10.99 -9.42 1.34
N GLY A 51 -11.98 -10.31 1.40
CA GLY A 51 -11.88 -11.62 2.05
C GLY A 51 -12.09 -11.58 3.56
N GLU A 52 -12.48 -10.45 4.13
CA GLU A 52 -12.72 -10.28 5.57
C GLU A 52 -14.09 -10.80 6.01
N LEU A 53 -15.04 -10.85 5.08
CA LEU A 53 -16.39 -11.33 5.34
C LEU A 53 -16.75 -12.44 4.33
N PRO A 54 -17.20 -13.63 4.76
CA PRO A 54 -17.72 -14.64 3.85
C PRO A 54 -19.10 -14.24 3.31
N CYS A 55 -19.39 -14.56 2.06
CA CYS A 55 -20.75 -14.53 1.51
C CYS A 55 -21.55 -15.75 1.98
N ASP A 56 -22.89 -15.66 1.99
CA ASP A 56 -23.77 -16.77 2.42
C ASP A 56 -24.15 -17.66 1.23
N SER A 57 -24.24 -17.06 0.02
CA SER A 57 -24.41 -17.81 -1.22
C SER A 57 -23.79 -17.05 -2.41
N GLY A 58 -23.71 -17.71 -3.56
CA GLY A 58 -22.99 -17.22 -4.72
C GLY A 58 -21.48 -17.47 -4.65
N ASN A 59 -20.76 -16.95 -5.63
CA ASN A 59 -19.31 -17.13 -5.74
C ASN A 59 -18.66 -15.81 -6.14
N TYR A 60 -17.45 -15.58 -5.65
CA TYR A 60 -16.60 -14.52 -6.19
C TYR A 60 -15.20 -15.07 -6.48
N PHE A 61 -14.54 -14.43 -7.41
CA PHE A 61 -13.19 -14.76 -7.83
C PHE A 61 -12.36 -13.48 -7.88
N ILE A 62 -11.15 -13.54 -7.35
CA ILE A 62 -10.14 -12.52 -7.48
C ILE A 62 -8.91 -13.18 -8.11
N SER A 63 -8.31 -12.55 -9.10
CA SER A 63 -7.16 -13.10 -9.82
C SER A 63 -5.98 -13.33 -8.87
N GLY A 64 -5.41 -14.54 -8.88
CA GLY A 64 -4.69 -15.19 -7.79
C GLY A 64 -3.55 -14.45 -7.09
N ASP A 65 -2.67 -13.72 -7.78
CA ASP A 65 -1.47 -13.14 -7.15
C ASP A 65 -1.57 -11.63 -6.87
N LEU A 66 -2.77 -11.05 -7.01
CA LEU A 66 -2.96 -9.61 -6.87
C LEU A 66 -3.05 -9.21 -5.40
N LYS A 67 -2.28 -8.20 -5.03
CA LYS A 67 -2.31 -7.59 -3.71
C LYS A 67 -3.53 -6.68 -3.60
N ILE A 68 -4.39 -6.99 -2.65
CA ILE A 68 -5.55 -6.14 -2.32
C ILE A 68 -5.17 -5.22 -1.17
N GLY A 69 -5.43 -3.95 -1.33
CA GLY A 69 -5.39 -2.98 -0.26
C GLY A 69 -6.80 -2.46 0.01
N TYR A 70 -7.24 -2.59 1.24
CA TYR A 70 -8.55 -2.11 1.63
C TYR A 70 -8.41 -0.99 2.66
N PHE A 71 -9.12 0.11 2.42
CA PHE A 71 -9.22 1.23 3.33
C PHE A 71 -10.56 1.15 4.08
N HIS A 72 -10.47 0.83 5.36
CA HIS A 72 -11.61 0.86 6.26
C HIS A 72 -11.75 2.23 6.92
N GLN A 73 -12.97 2.67 7.11
CA GLN A 73 -13.25 3.89 7.86
C GLN A 73 -12.69 3.87 9.31
N ASN A 74 -12.43 2.67 9.87
CA ASN A 74 -11.96 2.48 11.25
C ASN A 74 -10.48 2.09 11.38
N ASP A 75 -9.70 2.08 10.28
CA ASP A 75 -8.27 1.79 10.35
C ASP A 75 -7.53 2.93 11.05
N LEU A 76 -7.17 2.71 12.30
CA LEU A 76 -6.51 3.71 13.13
C LEU A 76 -5.12 3.25 13.53
N PHE A 77 -4.12 4.04 13.20
CA PHE A 77 -2.79 3.90 13.80
C PHE A 77 -2.83 4.30 15.27
N THR A 78 -2.41 3.37 16.14
CA THR A 78 -2.34 3.57 17.60
C THR A 78 -0.95 3.27 18.15
N SER A 79 0.07 3.25 17.29
CA SER A 79 1.44 2.92 17.68
C SER A 79 2.15 4.09 18.38
N GLU A 80 3.26 3.79 19.05
CA GLU A 80 4.16 4.79 19.64
C GLU A 80 5.13 5.40 18.61
N LYS A 81 5.10 4.93 17.36
CA LYS A 81 5.93 5.46 16.27
C LYS A 81 5.49 6.85 15.85
N THR A 82 6.40 7.60 15.29
CA THR A 82 6.09 8.87 14.64
C THR A 82 5.37 8.65 13.30
N VAL A 83 4.71 9.68 12.79
CA VAL A 83 4.06 9.69 11.47
C VAL A 83 5.03 9.21 10.38
N TYR A 84 6.27 9.72 10.39
CA TYR A 84 7.27 9.36 9.38
C TYR A 84 7.77 7.91 9.54
N GLU A 85 8.00 7.45 10.78
CA GLU A 85 8.42 6.07 11.06
C GLU A 85 7.36 5.05 10.64
N GLU A 86 6.07 5.36 10.80
CA GLU A 86 4.99 4.51 10.28
C GLU A 86 5.07 4.36 8.76
N MET A 87 5.26 5.46 8.04
CA MET A 87 5.39 5.41 6.59
C MET A 87 6.67 4.69 6.16
N LEU A 88 7.78 4.90 6.87
CA LEU A 88 9.03 4.18 6.64
C LEU A 88 8.88 2.66 6.81
N SER A 89 8.05 2.21 7.75
CA SER A 89 7.85 0.78 7.99
C SER A 89 7.29 0.03 6.78
N ILE A 90 6.60 0.72 5.87
CA ILE A 90 6.09 0.16 4.62
C ILE A 90 7.24 -0.26 3.68
N PHE A 91 8.34 0.47 3.74
CA PHE A 91 9.53 0.27 2.91
C PHE A 91 10.64 -0.52 3.60
N GLY A 92 10.29 -1.35 4.61
CA GLY A 92 11.26 -2.11 5.39
C GLY A 92 12.21 -2.95 4.53
N HIS A 93 11.72 -3.54 3.44
CA HIS A 93 12.55 -4.30 2.48
C HIS A 93 13.58 -3.41 1.76
N LEU A 94 13.21 -2.18 1.35
CA LEU A 94 14.14 -1.23 0.72
C LEU A 94 15.17 -0.71 1.72
N ILE A 95 14.77 -0.48 2.96
CA ILE A 95 15.70 -0.08 4.04
C ILE A 95 16.71 -1.20 4.30
N GLN A 96 16.28 -2.46 4.27
CA GLN A 96 17.21 -3.57 4.42
C GLN A 96 18.17 -3.67 3.22
N MET A 97 17.66 -3.53 1.99
CA MET A 97 18.51 -3.51 0.80
C MET A 97 19.53 -2.34 0.83
N GLU A 98 19.14 -1.15 1.31
CA GLU A 98 20.04 0.01 1.47
C GLU A 98 21.17 -0.30 2.47
N LYS A 99 20.87 -1.01 3.56
CA LYS A 99 21.88 -1.48 4.53
C LYS A 99 22.81 -2.53 3.93
N ASP A 100 22.22 -3.55 3.27
CA ASP A 100 23.00 -4.62 2.65
C ASP A 100 23.97 -4.06 1.60
N LEU A 101 23.53 -3.10 0.77
CA LEU A 101 24.40 -2.40 -0.19
C LEU A 101 25.55 -1.67 0.50
N THR A 102 25.27 -1.01 1.63
CA THR A 102 26.30 -0.31 2.40
C THR A 102 27.32 -1.30 2.97
N GLU A 103 26.85 -2.40 3.58
CA GLU A 103 27.71 -3.43 4.16
C GLU A 103 28.58 -4.12 3.10
N ILE A 104 28.02 -4.44 1.92
CA ILE A 104 28.78 -5.02 0.81
C ILE A 104 29.84 -4.03 0.31
N SER A 105 29.50 -2.75 0.17
CA SER A 105 30.42 -1.70 -0.26
C SER A 105 31.59 -1.52 0.72
N GLU A 106 31.32 -1.54 2.03
CA GLU A 106 32.35 -1.45 3.08
C GLU A 106 33.28 -2.66 3.04
N LYS A 107 32.74 -3.88 2.89
CA LYS A 107 33.56 -5.10 2.75
C LYS A 107 34.45 -5.08 1.51
N ILE A 108 33.91 -4.62 0.36
CA ILE A 108 34.73 -4.46 -0.86
C ILE A 108 35.88 -3.49 -0.63
N ALA A 109 35.60 -2.35 0.01
CA ALA A 109 36.62 -1.35 0.31
C ALA A 109 37.70 -1.90 1.26
N GLU A 110 37.30 -2.62 2.32
CA GLU A 110 38.21 -3.27 3.26
C GLU A 110 39.12 -4.27 2.55
N LEU A 111 38.54 -5.23 1.81
CA LEU A 111 39.29 -6.27 1.11
C LEU A 111 40.23 -5.70 0.03
N SER A 112 39.82 -4.62 -0.64
CA SER A 112 40.60 -3.94 -1.66
C SER A 112 41.78 -3.13 -1.09
N SER A 113 41.74 -2.77 0.20
CA SER A 113 42.81 -2.05 0.87
C SER A 113 43.98 -2.96 1.31
N LEU A 114 43.78 -4.27 1.34
CA LEU A 114 44.75 -5.26 1.79
C LEU A 114 45.62 -5.76 0.61
N PRO A 115 46.86 -6.30 0.88
CA PRO A 115 47.74 -6.83 -0.17
C PRO A 115 47.04 -7.87 -1.05
N GLU A 116 47.39 -7.90 -2.32
CA GLU A 116 46.76 -8.77 -3.32
C GLU A 116 46.94 -10.25 -2.99
N ASN A 117 45.83 -11.02 -3.03
CA ASN A 117 45.79 -12.46 -2.84
C ASN A 117 44.71 -13.04 -3.78
N PRO A 118 44.97 -14.16 -4.50
CA PRO A 118 44.00 -14.75 -5.41
C PRO A 118 42.63 -15.07 -4.80
N GLU A 119 42.58 -15.59 -3.58
CA GLU A 119 41.36 -15.91 -2.86
C GLU A 119 40.53 -14.63 -2.56
N ARG A 120 41.23 -13.59 -2.17
CA ARG A 120 40.59 -12.28 -1.90
C ARG A 120 40.09 -11.62 -3.19
N ALA A 121 40.84 -11.72 -4.27
CA ALA A 121 40.41 -11.21 -5.57
C ALA A 121 39.14 -11.90 -6.06
N GLU A 122 38.97 -13.20 -5.78
CA GLU A 122 37.76 -13.94 -6.08
C GLU A 122 36.59 -13.52 -5.22
N GLU A 123 36.82 -13.30 -3.92
CA GLU A 123 35.79 -12.80 -3.00
C GLU A 123 35.33 -11.40 -3.36
N VAL A 124 36.23 -10.49 -3.71
CA VAL A 124 35.89 -9.14 -4.20
C VAL A 124 35.04 -9.23 -5.47
N ARG A 125 35.40 -10.11 -6.44
CA ARG A 125 34.58 -10.30 -7.64
C ARG A 125 33.15 -10.80 -7.34
N ARG A 126 33.02 -11.72 -6.40
CA ARG A 126 31.73 -12.21 -5.93
C ARG A 126 30.90 -11.09 -5.31
N LEU A 127 31.48 -10.31 -4.40
CA LEU A 127 30.82 -9.19 -3.74
C LEU A 127 30.41 -8.09 -4.73
N LEU A 128 31.23 -7.78 -5.72
CA LEU A 128 30.88 -6.85 -6.79
C LEU A 128 29.66 -7.32 -7.58
N SER A 129 29.63 -8.61 -7.96
CA SER A 129 28.46 -9.17 -8.67
C SER A 129 27.19 -9.15 -7.81
N GLU A 130 27.30 -9.38 -6.52
CA GLU A 130 26.19 -9.30 -5.56
C GLU A 130 25.69 -7.86 -5.41
N TYR A 131 26.62 -6.90 -5.28
CA TYR A 131 26.33 -5.46 -5.22
C TYR A 131 25.58 -5.00 -6.47
N ASP A 132 26.05 -5.36 -7.66
CA ASP A 132 25.42 -4.97 -8.93
C ASP A 132 23.98 -5.48 -9.01
N ARG A 133 23.76 -6.77 -8.68
CA ARG A 133 22.42 -7.37 -8.68
C ARG A 133 21.49 -6.69 -7.68
N LEU A 134 21.97 -6.46 -6.45
CA LEU A 134 21.18 -5.83 -5.40
C LEU A 134 20.87 -4.37 -5.72
N SER A 135 21.87 -3.63 -6.23
CA SER A 135 21.74 -2.23 -6.65
C SER A 135 20.72 -2.07 -7.77
N GLU A 136 20.73 -2.96 -8.76
CA GLU A 136 19.74 -2.94 -9.84
C GLU A 136 18.33 -3.27 -9.32
N SER A 137 18.20 -4.25 -8.42
CA SER A 137 16.91 -4.56 -7.76
C SER A 137 16.39 -3.38 -6.94
N PHE A 138 17.28 -2.70 -6.20
CA PHE A 138 16.95 -1.50 -5.42
C PHE A 138 16.47 -0.35 -6.32
N ARG A 139 17.17 -0.13 -7.44
CA ARG A 139 16.80 0.87 -8.44
C ARG A 139 15.44 0.60 -9.07
N LEU A 140 15.17 -0.64 -9.49
CA LEU A 140 13.90 -1.05 -10.11
C LEU A 140 12.70 -0.89 -9.17
N GLN A 141 12.93 -1.03 -7.87
CA GLN A 141 11.90 -0.84 -6.83
C GLN A 141 11.80 0.62 -6.33
N ASN A 142 12.37 1.59 -7.07
CA ASN A 142 12.40 3.00 -6.67
C ASN A 142 13.10 3.26 -5.32
N GLY A 143 14.14 2.48 -5.02
CA GLY A 143 14.87 2.56 -3.75
C GLY A 143 15.48 3.93 -3.46
N TYR A 144 15.89 4.69 -4.48
CA TYR A 144 16.42 6.04 -4.30
C TYR A 144 15.32 7.10 -4.09
N GLY A 145 14.06 6.77 -4.40
CA GLY A 145 12.93 7.72 -4.39
C GLY A 145 11.97 7.58 -3.22
N TYR A 146 11.99 6.46 -2.47
CA TYR A 146 10.94 6.17 -1.49
C TYR A 146 10.83 7.22 -0.37
N LYS A 147 11.94 7.81 0.10
CA LYS A 147 11.93 8.87 1.12
C LYS A 147 11.22 10.14 0.63
N SER A 148 11.43 10.50 -0.63
CA SER A 148 10.76 11.62 -1.28
C SER A 148 9.28 11.32 -1.54
N GLU A 149 8.96 10.08 -1.89
CA GLU A 149 7.59 9.63 -2.09
C GLU A 149 6.78 9.69 -0.78
N ILE A 150 7.35 9.21 0.35
CA ILE A 150 6.75 9.35 1.67
C ILE A 150 6.43 10.83 1.96
N SER A 151 7.42 11.70 1.80
CA SER A 151 7.26 13.13 2.08
C SER A 151 6.21 13.78 1.16
N GLY A 152 6.18 13.39 -0.10
CA GLY A 152 5.21 13.87 -1.09
C GLY A 152 3.77 13.48 -0.72
N VAL A 153 3.54 12.21 -0.39
CA VAL A 153 2.22 11.71 -0.01
C VAL A 153 1.77 12.33 1.32
N LEU A 154 2.64 12.40 2.33
CA LEU A 154 2.32 13.03 3.61
C LEU A 154 1.92 14.50 3.44
N ASN A 155 2.69 15.30 2.69
CA ASN A 155 2.36 16.69 2.43
C ASN A 155 1.00 16.83 1.72
N SER A 156 0.72 15.96 0.77
CA SER A 156 -0.54 15.95 0.01
C SER A 156 -1.74 15.55 0.86
N MET A 157 -1.51 14.76 1.90
CA MET A 157 -2.51 14.38 2.93
C MET A 157 -2.59 15.38 4.09
N ALA A 158 -2.12 16.62 3.90
CA ALA A 158 -2.11 17.70 4.88
C ALA A 158 -1.31 17.36 6.17
N PHE A 159 -0.19 16.61 6.01
CA PHE A 159 0.83 16.44 7.04
C PHE A 159 2.07 17.26 6.67
N PRO A 160 2.19 18.50 7.15
CA PRO A 160 3.40 19.29 6.89
C PRO A 160 4.62 18.69 7.62
N PRO A 161 5.86 19.03 7.24
CA PRO A 161 7.07 18.48 7.85
C PRO A 161 7.14 18.55 9.38
N SER A 162 6.48 19.52 9.99
CA SER A 162 6.35 19.64 11.45
C SER A 162 5.61 18.47 12.11
N PHE A 163 4.77 17.76 11.34
CA PHE A 163 4.04 16.59 11.83
C PHE A 163 4.82 15.29 11.71
N PHE A 164 5.89 15.24 10.94
CA PHE A 164 6.62 13.99 10.67
C PHE A 164 7.15 13.33 11.95
N TYR A 165 7.52 14.13 12.95
CA TYR A 165 8.03 13.65 14.24
C TYR A 165 6.94 13.54 15.32
N LYS A 166 5.69 13.83 14.99
CA LYS A 166 4.56 13.71 15.93
C LYS A 166 4.19 12.23 16.06
N LYS A 167 3.95 11.77 17.28
CA LYS A 167 3.52 10.39 17.54
C LYS A 167 2.12 10.12 17.00
N THR A 168 1.91 8.95 16.41
CA THR A 168 0.62 8.60 15.78
C THR A 168 -0.52 8.52 16.79
N ASN A 169 -0.24 8.09 18.03
CA ASN A 169 -1.24 8.06 19.11
C ASN A 169 -1.72 9.45 19.55
N SER A 170 -0.97 10.53 19.26
CA SER A 170 -1.36 11.92 19.56
C SER A 170 -2.18 12.60 18.45
N LEU A 171 -2.42 11.93 17.34
CA LEU A 171 -3.20 12.44 16.23
C LEU A 171 -4.70 12.42 16.54
N SER A 172 -5.43 13.39 16.00
CA SER A 172 -6.90 13.38 15.99
C SER A 172 -7.43 12.21 15.13
N GLY A 173 -8.71 11.87 15.31
CA GLY A 173 -9.35 10.81 14.51
C GLY A 173 -9.21 11.04 13.00
N GLY A 174 -9.52 12.23 12.49
CA GLY A 174 -9.39 12.56 11.08
C GLY A 174 -7.93 12.55 10.58
N GLU A 175 -6.95 12.94 11.41
CA GLU A 175 -5.53 12.82 11.06
C GLU A 175 -5.11 11.35 10.95
N ARG A 176 -5.59 10.48 11.87
CA ARG A 176 -5.30 9.04 11.79
C ARG A 176 -5.90 8.41 10.54
N THR A 177 -7.13 8.75 10.20
CA THR A 177 -7.80 8.30 8.97
C THR A 177 -7.01 8.71 7.73
N ARG A 178 -6.57 9.98 7.63
CA ARG A 178 -5.72 10.44 6.52
C ARG A 178 -4.37 9.73 6.48
N LEU A 179 -3.77 9.43 7.65
CA LEU A 179 -2.51 8.70 7.73
C LEU A 179 -2.68 7.25 7.26
N ALA A 180 -3.78 6.58 7.62
CA ALA A 180 -4.10 5.23 7.16
C ALA A 180 -4.28 5.20 5.63
N LEU A 181 -4.97 6.17 5.07
CA LEU A 181 -5.10 6.31 3.63
C LEU A 181 -3.73 6.54 2.96
N ALA A 182 -2.89 7.44 3.51
CA ALA A 182 -1.54 7.68 3.02
C ALA A 182 -0.70 6.39 2.98
N ALA A 183 -0.74 5.61 4.06
CA ALA A 183 -0.05 4.33 4.17
C ALA A 183 -0.52 3.33 3.12
N LEU A 184 -1.83 3.24 2.89
CA LEU A 184 -2.40 2.37 1.89
C LEU A 184 -1.96 2.76 0.47
N LEU A 185 -1.98 4.05 0.16
CA LEU A 185 -1.54 4.55 -1.15
C LEU A 185 -0.04 4.31 -1.40
N LEU A 186 0.80 4.42 -0.37
CA LEU A 186 2.24 4.12 -0.46
C LEU A 186 2.52 2.62 -0.68
N LYS A 187 1.66 1.72 -0.21
CA LYS A 187 1.78 0.27 -0.46
C LYS A 187 1.54 -0.11 -1.93
N LYS A 188 0.85 0.75 -2.70
CA LYS A 188 0.53 0.54 -4.12
C LYS A 188 -0.02 -0.86 -4.43
N PRO A 189 -1.11 -1.31 -3.80
CA PRO A 189 -1.70 -2.61 -4.10
C PRO A 189 -2.22 -2.68 -5.55
N ASP A 190 -2.35 -3.89 -6.10
CA ASP A 190 -2.88 -4.08 -7.46
C ASP A 190 -4.37 -3.76 -7.56
N ILE A 191 -5.11 -4.01 -6.45
CA ILE A 191 -6.52 -3.66 -6.28
C ILE A 191 -6.66 -2.81 -5.03
N LEU A 192 -7.22 -1.62 -5.20
CA LEU A 192 -7.48 -0.65 -4.14
C LEU A 192 -8.98 -0.57 -3.88
N LEU A 193 -9.41 -1.04 -2.71
CA LEU A 193 -10.78 -0.94 -2.23
C LEU A 193 -10.88 0.24 -1.26
N LEU A 194 -11.81 1.17 -1.51
CA LEU A 194 -11.94 2.40 -0.73
C LEU A 194 -13.37 2.57 -0.23
N ASP A 195 -13.58 2.45 1.08
CA ASP A 195 -14.88 2.67 1.70
C ASP A 195 -14.99 4.13 2.19
N GLU A 196 -15.76 4.93 1.49
CA GLU A 196 -15.99 6.36 1.77
C GLU A 196 -14.71 7.17 2.06
N PRO A 197 -13.67 7.10 1.18
CA PRO A 197 -12.34 7.65 1.46
C PRO A 197 -12.31 9.17 1.55
N THR A 198 -13.39 9.83 1.17
CA THR A 198 -13.52 11.30 1.17
C THR A 198 -13.92 11.88 2.54
N ASN A 199 -14.37 11.03 3.45
CA ASN A 199 -14.73 11.45 4.80
C ASN A 199 -13.50 12.01 5.52
N HIS A 200 -13.65 13.15 6.18
CA HIS A 200 -12.59 13.86 6.90
C HIS A 200 -11.46 14.46 6.04
N LEU A 201 -11.62 14.53 4.69
CA LEU A 201 -10.70 15.22 3.82
C LEU A 201 -11.13 16.66 3.57
N ASP A 202 -10.16 17.58 3.58
CA ASP A 202 -10.38 18.94 3.07
C ASP A 202 -10.38 18.95 1.53
N ILE A 203 -10.84 20.06 0.95
CA ILE A 203 -10.99 20.21 -0.51
C ILE A 203 -9.64 20.02 -1.25
N GLY A 204 -8.53 20.45 -0.65
CA GLY A 204 -7.20 20.34 -1.25
C GLY A 204 -6.75 18.87 -1.33
N THR A 205 -6.86 18.17 -0.22
CA THR A 205 -6.54 16.73 -0.12
C THR A 205 -7.46 15.89 -1.02
N LEU A 206 -8.76 16.24 -1.11
CA LEU A 206 -9.71 15.56 -1.97
C LEU A 206 -9.33 15.70 -3.46
N LYS A 207 -8.99 16.90 -3.93
CA LYS A 207 -8.57 17.13 -5.32
C LYS A 207 -7.29 16.36 -5.65
N TRP A 208 -6.34 16.32 -4.72
CA TRP A 208 -5.12 15.56 -4.92
C TRP A 208 -5.43 14.04 -4.98
N LEU A 209 -6.25 13.53 -4.06
CA LEU A 209 -6.65 12.11 -4.06
C LEU A 209 -7.33 11.73 -5.38
N GLU A 210 -8.23 12.55 -5.88
CA GLU A 210 -8.88 12.34 -7.19
C GLU A 210 -7.86 12.23 -8.33
N GLN A 211 -6.88 13.14 -8.37
CA GLN A 211 -5.82 13.10 -9.38
C GLN A 211 -4.93 11.86 -9.23
N TYR A 212 -4.58 11.51 -7.99
CA TYR A 212 -3.80 10.31 -7.69
C TYR A 212 -4.52 9.04 -8.17
N LEU A 213 -5.80 8.89 -7.82
CA LEU A 213 -6.60 7.72 -8.21
C LEU A 213 -6.81 7.63 -9.73
N ARG A 214 -6.92 8.76 -10.42
CA ARG A 214 -6.96 8.79 -11.90
C ARG A 214 -5.67 8.27 -12.53
N ALA A 215 -4.52 8.60 -11.95
CA ALA A 215 -3.20 8.18 -12.44
C ALA A 215 -2.75 6.80 -11.90
N TYR A 216 -3.52 6.22 -10.98
CA TYR A 216 -3.19 4.94 -10.35
C TYR A 216 -3.09 3.82 -11.38
N GLN A 217 -2.06 2.97 -11.29
CA GLN A 217 -1.85 1.91 -12.28
C GLN A 217 -2.69 0.66 -12.01
N GLY A 218 -3.09 0.43 -10.75
CA GLY A 218 -3.95 -0.69 -10.36
C GLY A 218 -5.44 -0.43 -10.60
N THR A 219 -6.27 -1.36 -10.18
CA THR A 219 -7.74 -1.27 -10.19
C THR A 219 -8.23 -0.55 -8.93
N VAL A 220 -9.26 0.30 -9.04
CA VAL A 220 -9.84 1.04 -7.91
C VAL A 220 -11.35 0.79 -7.85
N VAL A 221 -11.83 0.46 -6.66
CA VAL A 221 -13.24 0.27 -6.35
C VAL A 221 -13.64 1.14 -5.16
#